data_a69a0ab93461bbb6f1bc0eb2125e687d
#
_entry.id   a69a0ab93461bbb6f1bc0eb2125e687d
#
_cell.length_a   1.000
_cell.length_b   1.000
_cell.length_c   1.000
_cell.angle_alpha   90.00
_cell.angle_beta   90.00
_cell.angle_gamma   90.00
#
_symmetry.space_group_name_H-M   'P 1'
#
loop_
_entity.id
_entity.type
_entity.pdbx_description
1 polymer ?
#
loop_
_entity_poly.entity_id
_entity_poly.type
_entity_poly.pdbx_seq_one_letter_code
_entity_poly.pdbx_strand_id
1 'polypeptide(L)'
;MIAYDLSEPAVVSRLEQLGPRLKILIDDSGDHGHADSGETQATQRLRISAGPANVKRQHMGQLQHNKTIVVEGPKVKMAVCGSTNYTWRGFFVQANNAVVLRGKNAIKPFVVGFDQYWSTETPAKFANTASAAWTSLGLDGINAMVAFSPHSEANPVLKFIADDIGTKTTSSLFYSLAFLYQTPGVMLDAIKKVSDDNKVFVYGISDRKVGGLDLQKPDGNVSPVFPSALGKKLPEPFKSEPVGGSGNRMHHKFLVVDFNKPTARVYLGSYNFSDTADTKNGENLLLIRNRRIAVSYMIEALRLVDHYHFRVSQQEAKSTRTRLQLAIPPRLPGKAAWWSKYYTNPLKIRDRE
;
A
#
# COMPACT_ATOMS: atom_id res chain seq x y z
N MET A 1 -17.57 8.96 5.42
CA MET A 1 -16.10 8.86 5.44
C MET A 1 -15.67 7.87 6.51
N ILE A 2 -14.59 7.11 6.29
CA ILE A 2 -13.95 6.30 7.34
C ILE A 2 -12.50 6.77 7.45
N ALA A 3 -12.04 7.06 8.67
CA ALA A 3 -10.71 7.57 8.94
C ALA A 3 -10.03 6.79 10.06
N TYR A 4 -8.89 6.18 9.77
CA TYR A 4 -7.99 5.64 10.78
C TYR A 4 -7.30 6.79 11.51
N ASP A 5 -6.32 7.44 10.89
CA ASP A 5 -5.69 8.67 11.40
C ASP A 5 -6.38 9.92 10.83
N LEU A 6 -6.75 10.87 11.68
CA LEU A 6 -7.37 12.13 11.27
C LEU A 6 -6.87 13.30 12.13
N SER A 7 -5.79 13.92 11.72
CA SER A 7 -5.18 15.04 12.46
C SER A 7 -4.76 16.21 11.57
N GLU A 8 -4.85 16.09 10.21
CA GLU A 8 -4.48 17.19 9.32
C GLU A 8 -5.50 18.34 9.41
N PRO A 9 -5.11 19.53 9.89
CA PRO A 9 -6.04 20.63 10.15
C PRO A 9 -6.83 21.07 8.92
N ALA A 10 -6.20 21.07 7.74
CA ALA A 10 -6.85 21.48 6.49
C ALA A 10 -7.96 20.49 6.09
N VAL A 11 -7.77 19.20 6.35
CA VAL A 11 -8.80 18.18 6.12
C VAL A 11 -9.95 18.33 7.09
N VAL A 12 -9.65 18.45 8.39
CA VAL A 12 -10.68 18.62 9.43
C VAL A 12 -11.54 19.86 9.15
N SER A 13 -10.92 21.00 8.83
CA SER A 13 -11.64 22.23 8.51
C SER A 13 -12.53 22.12 7.27
N ARG A 14 -12.13 21.36 6.26
CA ARG A 14 -12.99 21.07 5.09
C ARG A 14 -14.16 20.15 5.43
N LEU A 15 -13.96 19.18 6.32
CA LEU A 15 -15.03 18.33 6.82
C LEU A 15 -16.06 19.11 7.66
N GLU A 16 -15.61 20.06 8.49
CA GLU A 16 -16.50 20.96 9.24
C GLU A 16 -17.44 21.74 8.32
N GLN A 17 -16.93 22.23 7.19
CA GLN A 17 -17.74 22.99 6.20
C GLN A 17 -18.86 22.15 5.56
N LEU A 18 -18.79 20.82 5.66
CA LEU A 18 -19.89 19.97 5.18
C LEU A 18 -21.11 20.03 6.10
N GLY A 19 -20.90 20.33 7.39
CA GLY A 19 -22.00 20.36 8.36
C GLY A 19 -22.74 19.01 8.42
N PRO A 20 -24.07 19.00 8.55
CA PRO A 20 -24.88 17.79 8.64
C PRO A 20 -24.81 16.83 7.43
N ARG A 21 -24.20 17.25 6.33
CA ARG A 21 -23.94 16.38 5.16
C ARG A 21 -22.81 15.37 5.40
N LEU A 22 -21.97 15.62 6.41
CA LEU A 22 -20.91 14.71 6.80
C LEU A 22 -21.46 13.58 7.67
N LYS A 23 -21.14 12.32 7.34
CA LYS A 23 -21.26 11.17 8.21
C LYS A 23 -19.90 10.49 8.28
N ILE A 24 -19.32 10.35 9.47
CA ILE A 24 -17.94 9.90 9.61
C ILE A 24 -17.77 8.89 10.75
N LEU A 25 -16.96 7.86 10.47
CA LEU A 25 -16.46 6.89 11.41
C LEU A 25 -14.96 7.13 11.61
N ILE A 26 -14.52 7.35 12.84
CA ILE A 26 -13.14 7.63 13.21
C ILE A 26 -12.65 6.56 14.17
N ASP A 27 -11.48 5.99 13.91
CA ASP A 27 -10.85 4.99 14.77
C ASP A 27 -10.62 5.53 16.18
N ASP A 28 -10.83 4.68 17.19
CA ASP A 28 -10.60 5.00 18.61
C ASP A 28 -9.72 3.95 19.31
N SER A 29 -9.00 3.14 18.52
CA SER A 29 -8.11 2.11 19.04
C SER A 29 -6.80 2.68 19.58
N GLY A 30 -6.23 2.05 20.60
CA GLY A 30 -4.93 2.41 21.16
C GLY A 30 -4.77 3.91 21.41
N ASP A 31 -3.71 4.50 20.87
CA ASP A 31 -3.37 5.91 21.05
C ASP A 31 -4.45 6.87 20.51
N HIS A 32 -5.24 6.45 19.51
CA HIS A 32 -6.34 7.25 18.97
C HIS A 32 -7.48 7.47 20.00
N GLY A 33 -7.60 6.58 20.99
CA GLY A 33 -8.58 6.70 22.08
C GLY A 33 -8.21 7.72 23.15
N HIS A 34 -6.97 8.22 23.17
CA HIS A 34 -6.53 9.17 24.19
C HIS A 34 -7.22 10.53 24.03
N ALA A 35 -7.41 11.22 25.16
CA ALA A 35 -8.12 12.51 25.21
C ALA A 35 -7.44 13.61 24.38
N ASP A 36 -6.12 13.56 24.26
CA ASP A 36 -5.26 14.52 23.54
C ASP A 36 -4.93 14.07 22.12
N SER A 37 -5.45 12.93 21.68
CA SER A 37 -5.22 12.47 20.28
C SER A 37 -5.83 13.40 19.24
N GLY A 38 -5.22 13.44 18.06
CA GLY A 38 -5.75 14.20 16.92
C GLY A 38 -7.17 13.77 16.55
N GLU A 39 -7.45 12.46 16.63
CA GLU A 39 -8.75 11.86 16.35
C GLU A 39 -9.82 12.31 17.35
N THR A 40 -9.47 12.41 18.63
CA THR A 40 -10.37 12.93 19.68
C THR A 40 -10.66 14.40 19.45
N GLN A 41 -9.65 15.22 19.17
CA GLN A 41 -9.82 16.63 18.86
C GLN A 41 -10.66 16.84 17.58
N ALA A 42 -10.39 16.10 16.51
CA ALA A 42 -11.20 16.14 15.29
C ALA A 42 -12.65 15.73 15.56
N THR A 43 -12.86 14.68 16.38
CA THR A 43 -14.21 14.22 16.77
C THR A 43 -15.01 15.32 17.46
N GLN A 44 -14.41 16.04 18.40
CA GLN A 44 -15.06 17.12 19.13
C GLN A 44 -15.52 18.24 18.17
N ARG A 45 -14.64 18.67 17.29
CA ARG A 45 -14.93 19.69 16.27
C ARG A 45 -16.04 19.26 15.32
N LEU A 46 -15.95 18.03 14.79
CA LEU A 46 -16.91 17.51 13.83
C LEU A 46 -18.28 17.22 14.46
N ARG A 47 -18.37 16.87 15.74
CA ARG A 47 -19.65 16.75 16.45
C ARG A 47 -20.37 18.09 16.58
N ILE A 48 -19.63 19.19 16.72
CA ILE A 48 -20.21 20.54 16.75
C ILE A 48 -20.78 20.89 15.35
N SER A 49 -20.02 20.65 14.30
CA SER A 49 -20.42 21.08 12.94
C SER A 49 -21.41 20.12 12.26
N ALA A 50 -21.22 18.82 12.38
CA ALA A 50 -22.04 17.81 11.69
C ALA A 50 -23.19 17.25 12.57
N GLY A 51 -23.11 17.45 13.87
CA GLY A 51 -24.00 16.85 14.85
C GLY A 51 -23.48 15.52 15.41
N PRO A 52 -23.69 15.24 16.70
CA PRO A 52 -23.12 14.06 17.37
C PRO A 52 -23.60 12.73 16.78
N ALA A 53 -24.81 12.67 16.23
CA ALA A 53 -25.36 11.47 15.58
C ALA A 53 -24.64 11.09 14.28
N ASN A 54 -23.89 12.01 13.66
CA ASN A 54 -23.17 11.80 12.42
C ASN A 54 -21.68 11.50 12.60
N VAL A 55 -21.18 11.49 13.84
CA VAL A 55 -19.76 11.27 14.14
C VAL A 55 -19.62 10.12 15.14
N LYS A 56 -19.22 8.97 14.63
CA LYS A 56 -19.03 7.76 15.44
C LYS A 56 -17.54 7.48 15.66
N ARG A 57 -17.19 7.09 16.89
CA ARG A 57 -15.89 6.54 17.26
C ARG A 57 -16.03 5.03 17.38
N GLN A 58 -15.17 4.30 16.66
CA GLN A 58 -15.25 2.83 16.65
C GLN A 58 -14.04 2.23 15.98
N HIS A 59 -13.55 1.10 16.50
CA HIS A 59 -12.63 0.19 15.81
C HIS A 59 -13.31 -1.19 15.62
N MET A 60 -12.74 -2.01 14.73
CA MET A 60 -13.03 -3.44 14.63
C MET A 60 -12.16 -4.17 15.67
N GLY A 61 -12.01 -5.47 15.66
CA GLY A 61 -11.29 -6.21 16.69
C GLY A 61 -9.96 -5.61 17.16
N GLN A 62 -9.23 -4.94 16.28
CA GLN A 62 -8.05 -4.14 16.63
C GLN A 62 -8.15 -2.71 16.13
N LEU A 63 -8.29 -2.47 14.82
CA LEU A 63 -8.24 -1.15 14.21
C LEU A 63 -9.44 -0.94 13.27
N GLN A 64 -9.93 0.28 13.18
CA GLN A 64 -10.64 0.74 11.98
C GLN A 64 -9.64 1.36 11.01
N HIS A 65 -8.82 0.51 10.41
CA HIS A 65 -7.67 0.95 9.61
C HIS A 65 -8.03 1.42 8.19
N ASN A 66 -9.31 1.50 7.88
CA ASN A 66 -9.81 1.95 6.58
C ASN A 66 -9.58 3.45 6.36
N LYS A 67 -9.32 3.85 5.12
CA LYS A 67 -9.14 5.23 4.69
C LYS A 67 -9.98 5.46 3.44
N THR A 68 -11.26 5.81 3.66
CA THR A 68 -12.22 5.92 2.56
C THR A 68 -13.06 7.18 2.68
N ILE A 69 -13.16 7.90 1.57
CA ILE A 69 -14.10 9.00 1.40
C ILE A 69 -15.09 8.59 0.31
N VAL A 70 -16.38 8.68 0.59
CA VAL A 70 -17.44 8.48 -0.40
C VAL A 70 -18.27 9.74 -0.50
N VAL A 71 -18.46 10.20 -1.73
CA VAL A 71 -19.33 11.34 -2.04
C VAL A 71 -20.50 10.82 -2.87
N GLU A 72 -21.69 10.93 -2.30
CA GLU A 72 -22.94 10.58 -2.96
C GLU A 72 -23.84 11.82 -3.07
N GLY A 73 -23.55 12.65 -4.03
CA GLY A 73 -24.32 13.86 -4.32
C GLY A 73 -25.12 13.75 -5.61
N PRO A 74 -25.98 14.72 -5.91
CA PRO A 74 -26.79 14.72 -7.13
C PRO A 74 -25.92 14.78 -8.41
N LYS A 75 -24.82 15.54 -8.37
CA LYS A 75 -23.91 15.74 -9.50
C LYS A 75 -22.60 14.92 -9.40
N VAL A 76 -22.18 14.56 -8.19
CA VAL A 76 -20.90 13.90 -7.96
C VAL A 76 -21.14 12.56 -7.26
N LYS A 77 -20.65 11.49 -7.87
CA LYS A 77 -20.60 10.16 -7.29
C LYS A 77 -19.16 9.67 -7.36
N MET A 78 -18.51 9.62 -6.21
CA MET A 78 -17.06 9.37 -6.14
C MET A 78 -16.70 8.62 -4.86
N ALA A 79 -15.75 7.69 -4.96
CA ALA A 79 -15.07 7.11 -3.81
C ALA A 79 -13.56 7.33 -3.94
N VAL A 80 -12.90 7.61 -2.83
CA VAL A 80 -11.44 7.66 -2.72
C VAL A 80 -11.03 6.68 -1.65
N CYS A 81 -10.09 5.80 -1.97
CA CYS A 81 -9.56 4.82 -1.01
C CYS A 81 -8.11 4.48 -1.34
N GLY A 82 -7.38 3.94 -0.38
CA GLY A 82 -5.97 3.60 -0.53
C GLY A 82 -5.24 3.50 0.81
N SER A 83 -3.94 3.78 0.80
CA SER A 83 -3.09 3.67 1.99
C SER A 83 -2.93 4.97 2.77
N THR A 84 -3.39 6.11 2.24
CA THR A 84 -3.10 7.46 2.76
C THR A 84 -3.90 7.76 4.03
N ASN A 85 -3.22 7.96 5.15
CA ASN A 85 -3.80 8.52 6.36
C ASN A 85 -4.07 10.03 6.19
N TYR A 86 -5.09 10.55 6.89
CA TYR A 86 -5.47 11.97 6.82
C TYR A 86 -4.68 12.81 7.84
N THR A 87 -3.36 12.67 7.76
CA THR A 87 -2.37 13.34 8.62
C THR A 87 -1.35 14.08 7.77
N TRP A 88 -0.63 15.04 8.35
CA TRP A 88 0.49 15.70 7.69
C TRP A 88 1.51 14.68 7.16
N ARG A 89 1.85 13.67 7.97
CA ARG A 89 2.77 12.61 7.54
C ARG A 89 2.22 11.79 6.38
N GLY A 90 0.93 11.48 6.41
CA GLY A 90 0.28 10.72 5.35
C GLY A 90 0.33 11.41 3.98
N PHE A 91 0.21 12.75 3.98
CA PHE A 91 0.20 13.53 2.75
C PHE A 91 1.59 13.95 2.26
N PHE A 92 2.52 14.28 3.18
CA PHE A 92 3.75 14.99 2.82
C PHE A 92 5.04 14.22 3.13
N VAL A 93 4.99 13.13 3.89
CA VAL A 93 6.18 12.39 4.34
C VAL A 93 6.21 10.96 3.83
N GLN A 94 5.07 10.28 3.92
CA GLN A 94 4.99 8.87 3.59
C GLN A 94 4.71 8.65 2.10
N ALA A 95 5.38 7.68 1.50
CA ALA A 95 5.00 7.19 0.19
C ALA A 95 3.70 6.40 0.31
N ASN A 96 2.62 6.99 -0.17
CA ASN A 96 1.26 6.49 -0.15
C ASN A 96 0.64 6.49 -1.55
N ASN A 97 -0.47 5.77 -1.69
CA ASN A 97 -1.30 5.81 -2.88
C ASN A 97 -2.78 5.92 -2.53
N ALA A 98 -3.55 6.43 -3.49
CA ALA A 98 -4.99 6.41 -3.46
C ALA A 98 -5.54 6.24 -4.88
N VAL A 99 -6.72 5.65 -4.98
CA VAL A 99 -7.50 5.60 -6.22
C VAL A 99 -8.76 6.42 -6.06
N VAL A 100 -9.16 7.07 -7.15
CA VAL A 100 -10.40 7.83 -7.26
C VAL A 100 -11.32 7.07 -8.22
N LEU A 101 -12.42 6.55 -7.69
CA LEU A 101 -13.44 5.81 -8.41
C LEU A 101 -14.63 6.73 -8.69
N ARG A 102 -15.13 6.72 -9.91
CA ARG A 102 -16.22 7.60 -10.33
C ARG A 102 -17.40 6.79 -10.85
N GLY A 103 -18.60 7.25 -10.58
CA GLY A 103 -19.84 6.67 -11.07
C GLY A 103 -20.66 5.97 -9.99
N LYS A 104 -21.97 5.85 -10.25
CA LYS A 104 -22.95 5.30 -9.31
C LYS A 104 -22.62 3.85 -8.92
N ASN A 105 -22.26 3.03 -9.89
CA ASN A 105 -21.95 1.62 -9.65
C ASN A 105 -20.68 1.47 -8.82
N ALA A 106 -19.64 2.27 -9.12
CA ALA A 106 -18.36 2.23 -8.43
C ALA A 106 -18.44 2.58 -6.95
N ILE A 107 -19.31 3.54 -6.57
CA ILE A 107 -19.45 3.96 -5.16
C ILE A 107 -20.36 3.06 -4.34
N LYS A 108 -21.28 2.32 -4.98
CA LYS A 108 -22.30 1.52 -4.27
C LYS A 108 -21.70 0.54 -3.25
N PRO A 109 -20.66 -0.25 -3.55
CA PRO A 109 -20.03 -1.13 -2.55
C PRO A 109 -19.43 -0.37 -1.37
N PHE A 110 -18.93 0.86 -1.58
CA PHE A 110 -18.36 1.68 -0.52
C PHE A 110 -19.42 2.29 0.39
N VAL A 111 -20.58 2.68 -0.17
CA VAL A 111 -21.73 3.13 0.64
C VAL A 111 -22.21 1.98 1.51
N VAL A 112 -22.43 0.80 0.92
CA VAL A 112 -22.86 -0.39 1.67
C VAL A 112 -21.83 -0.77 2.72
N GLY A 113 -20.53 -0.76 2.40
CA GLY A 113 -19.45 -1.05 3.34
C GLY A 113 -19.42 -0.06 4.52
N PHE A 114 -19.63 1.22 4.23
CA PHE A 114 -19.73 2.24 5.27
C PHE A 114 -20.92 1.97 6.21
N ASP A 115 -22.10 1.69 5.66
CA ASP A 115 -23.29 1.44 6.47
C ASP A 115 -23.15 0.16 7.31
N GLN A 116 -22.47 -0.85 6.78
CA GLN A 116 -22.21 -2.09 7.52
C GLN A 116 -21.18 -1.85 8.66
N TYR A 117 -20.11 -1.09 8.45
CA TYR A 117 -19.23 -0.67 9.53
C TYR A 117 -19.95 0.19 10.57
N TRP A 118 -20.86 1.05 10.12
CA TRP A 118 -21.64 1.90 11.01
C TRP A 118 -22.55 1.10 11.94
N SER A 119 -23.13 0.02 11.46
CA SER A 119 -24.13 -0.81 12.15
C SER A 119 -23.56 -2.03 12.86
N THR A 120 -22.31 -2.45 12.55
CA THR A 120 -21.67 -3.61 13.16
C THR A 120 -20.45 -3.18 13.99
N GLU A 121 -20.26 -3.80 15.17
CA GLU A 121 -19.22 -3.40 16.12
C GLU A 121 -18.20 -4.51 16.38
N THR A 122 -18.37 -5.67 15.74
CA THR A 122 -17.47 -6.80 15.98
C THR A 122 -17.02 -7.44 14.66
N PRO A 123 -15.79 -7.96 14.62
CA PRO A 123 -15.26 -8.68 13.45
C PRO A 123 -16.20 -9.78 12.95
N ALA A 124 -16.71 -10.61 13.84
CA ALA A 124 -17.58 -11.73 13.48
C ALA A 124 -18.89 -11.28 12.83
N LYS A 125 -19.49 -10.18 13.29
CA LYS A 125 -20.70 -9.62 12.67
C LYS A 125 -20.39 -9.05 11.30
N PHE A 126 -19.29 -8.31 11.15
CA PHE A 126 -18.92 -7.71 9.88
C PHE A 126 -18.53 -8.77 8.84
N ALA A 127 -17.78 -9.79 9.22
CA ALA A 127 -17.34 -10.88 8.33
C ALA A 127 -18.48 -11.65 7.68
N ASN A 128 -19.69 -11.60 8.26
CA ASN A 128 -20.90 -12.20 7.72
C ASN A 128 -21.72 -11.24 6.82
N THR A 129 -21.22 -10.01 6.59
CA THR A 129 -21.89 -9.06 5.70
C THR A 129 -21.50 -9.27 4.24
N ALA A 130 -22.32 -8.74 3.32
CA ALA A 130 -22.03 -8.78 1.89
C ALA A 130 -20.73 -8.02 1.53
N SER A 131 -20.32 -7.01 2.32
CA SER A 131 -19.12 -6.23 2.09
C SER A 131 -17.82 -6.99 2.33
N ALA A 132 -17.85 -8.07 3.13
CA ALA A 132 -16.70 -8.93 3.32
C ALA A 132 -16.38 -9.79 2.07
N ALA A 133 -17.31 -9.95 1.15
CA ALA A 133 -17.10 -10.66 -0.09
C ALA A 133 -16.62 -9.72 -1.22
N TRP A 134 -15.88 -10.29 -2.18
CA TRP A 134 -15.48 -9.56 -3.38
C TRP A 134 -16.70 -9.08 -4.17
N THR A 135 -16.81 -7.77 -4.33
CA THR A 135 -17.92 -7.12 -5.03
C THR A 135 -17.40 -6.34 -6.24
N SER A 136 -18.00 -6.53 -7.41
CA SER A 136 -17.64 -5.79 -8.62
C SER A 136 -17.92 -4.29 -8.48
N LEU A 137 -17.00 -3.46 -8.98
CA LEU A 137 -17.17 -2.00 -9.02
C LEU A 137 -17.96 -1.52 -10.23
N GLY A 138 -18.26 -2.40 -11.20
CA GLY A 138 -19.05 -2.06 -12.40
C GLY A 138 -18.45 -0.89 -13.20
N LEU A 139 -17.12 -0.85 -13.34
CA LEU A 139 -16.41 0.17 -14.10
C LEU A 139 -16.39 -0.22 -15.59
N ASP A 140 -16.69 0.73 -16.47
CA ASP A 140 -16.65 0.51 -17.90
C ASP A 140 -15.22 0.23 -18.38
N GLY A 141 -15.02 -0.92 -19.04
CA GLY A 141 -13.72 -1.33 -19.58
C GLY A 141 -12.65 -1.70 -18.55
N ILE A 142 -12.99 -1.73 -17.25
CA ILE A 142 -12.05 -2.08 -16.18
C ILE A 142 -12.68 -3.15 -15.26
N ASN A 143 -12.09 -4.34 -15.24
CA ASN A 143 -12.49 -5.36 -14.28
C ASN A 143 -11.87 -5.05 -12.91
N ALA A 144 -12.68 -4.49 -12.02
CA ALA A 144 -12.26 -4.12 -10.69
C ALA A 144 -13.26 -4.59 -9.64
N MET A 145 -12.74 -5.02 -8.49
CA MET A 145 -13.52 -5.53 -7.36
C MET A 145 -13.01 -4.90 -6.06
N VAL A 146 -13.87 -4.84 -5.06
CA VAL A 146 -13.52 -4.44 -3.69
C VAL A 146 -14.04 -5.48 -2.71
N ALA A 147 -13.28 -5.72 -1.64
CA ALA A 147 -13.70 -6.41 -0.44
C ALA A 147 -13.30 -5.57 0.79
N PHE A 148 -14.01 -5.74 1.87
CA PHE A 148 -13.73 -5.07 3.14
C PHE A 148 -13.51 -6.12 4.22
N SER A 149 -12.43 -6.01 4.99
CA SER A 149 -12.23 -6.87 6.16
C SER A 149 -12.91 -6.26 7.40
N PRO A 150 -13.15 -7.02 8.48
CA PRO A 150 -12.70 -8.40 8.72
C PRO A 150 -13.36 -9.46 7.86
N HIS A 151 -12.58 -10.51 7.55
CA HIS A 151 -13.07 -11.72 6.90
C HIS A 151 -13.15 -12.89 7.91
N SER A 152 -13.81 -13.98 7.51
CA SER A 152 -13.91 -15.20 8.29
C SER A 152 -13.15 -16.35 7.64
N GLU A 153 -12.97 -17.45 8.34
CA GLU A 153 -12.37 -18.69 7.79
C GLU A 153 -13.16 -19.22 6.59
N ALA A 154 -14.47 -18.99 6.54
CA ALA A 154 -15.30 -19.37 5.40
C ALA A 154 -15.08 -18.49 4.17
N ASN A 155 -14.44 -17.30 4.33
CA ASN A 155 -14.06 -16.38 3.26
C ASN A 155 -12.59 -15.98 3.41
N PRO A 156 -11.63 -16.86 3.13
CA PRO A 156 -10.20 -16.64 3.40
C PRO A 156 -9.55 -15.77 2.32
N VAL A 157 -9.82 -14.47 2.32
CA VAL A 157 -9.37 -13.53 1.28
C VAL A 157 -7.85 -13.43 1.22
N LEU A 158 -7.16 -13.39 2.35
CA LEU A 158 -5.70 -13.36 2.39
C LEU A 158 -5.08 -14.61 1.74
N LYS A 159 -5.64 -15.80 2.04
CA LYS A 159 -5.21 -17.05 1.43
C LYS A 159 -5.47 -17.07 -0.06
N PHE A 160 -6.64 -16.58 -0.50
CA PHE A 160 -6.96 -16.46 -1.93
C PHE A 160 -5.92 -15.60 -2.68
N ILE A 161 -5.49 -14.47 -2.09
CA ILE A 161 -4.47 -13.61 -2.69
C ILE A 161 -3.11 -14.32 -2.72
N ALA A 162 -2.73 -14.97 -1.64
CA ALA A 162 -1.47 -15.72 -1.56
C ALA A 162 -1.43 -16.87 -2.59
N ASP A 163 -2.52 -17.62 -2.74
CA ASP A 163 -2.65 -18.68 -3.73
C ASP A 163 -2.59 -18.10 -5.17
N ASP A 164 -3.28 -16.99 -5.42
CA ASP A 164 -3.25 -16.31 -6.72
C ASP A 164 -1.83 -15.85 -7.10
N ILE A 165 -1.10 -15.25 -6.15
CA ILE A 165 0.28 -14.83 -6.36
C ILE A 165 1.20 -16.04 -6.53
N GLY A 166 1.17 -16.98 -5.60
CA GLY A 166 2.11 -18.09 -5.56
C GLY A 166 1.91 -19.15 -6.66
N THR A 167 0.75 -19.15 -7.34
CA THR A 167 0.42 -20.16 -8.37
C THR A 167 0.13 -19.61 -9.75
N LYS A 168 -0.23 -18.32 -9.87
CA LYS A 168 -0.65 -17.71 -11.13
C LYS A 168 0.23 -16.57 -11.61
N THR A 169 1.33 -16.27 -10.92
CA THR A 169 2.35 -15.36 -11.43
C THR A 169 3.18 -16.06 -12.48
N THR A 170 3.27 -15.48 -13.67
CA THR A 170 3.91 -16.13 -14.82
C THR A 170 5.09 -15.35 -15.39
N SER A 171 5.18 -14.05 -15.12
CA SER A 171 6.26 -13.22 -15.69
C SER A 171 6.86 -12.26 -14.68
N SER A 172 6.07 -11.66 -13.81
CA SER A 172 6.59 -10.66 -12.89
C SER A 172 5.74 -10.45 -11.65
N LEU A 173 6.41 -10.13 -10.55
CA LEU A 173 5.81 -9.67 -9.31
C LEU A 173 6.53 -8.40 -8.84
N PHE A 174 5.79 -7.29 -8.75
CA PHE A 174 6.26 -6.07 -8.11
C PHE A 174 5.44 -5.82 -6.86
N TYR A 175 6.08 -5.36 -5.79
CA TYR A 175 5.34 -5.01 -4.58
C TYR A 175 5.95 -3.83 -3.83
N SER A 176 5.11 -3.13 -3.10
CA SER A 176 5.48 -2.16 -2.09
C SER A 176 4.61 -2.40 -0.86
N LEU A 177 5.19 -3.07 0.14
CA LEU A 177 4.49 -3.55 1.33
C LEU A 177 5.17 -3.03 2.59
N ALA A 178 4.59 -1.98 3.18
CA ALA A 178 5.16 -1.28 4.34
C ALA A 178 5.54 -2.21 5.49
N PHE A 179 4.71 -3.20 5.76
CA PHE A 179 4.82 -4.04 6.96
C PHE A 179 5.10 -5.52 6.68
N LEU A 180 5.68 -5.85 5.52
CA LEU A 180 5.97 -7.24 5.15
C LEU A 180 6.80 -7.99 6.22
N TYR A 181 7.66 -7.28 6.95
CA TYR A 181 8.46 -7.84 8.05
C TYR A 181 7.63 -8.27 9.27
N GLN A 182 6.38 -7.78 9.39
CA GLN A 182 5.45 -8.13 10.48
C GLN A 182 4.41 -9.18 10.05
N THR A 183 4.50 -9.70 8.83
CA THR A 183 3.50 -10.58 8.24
C THR A 183 4.08 -11.95 7.91
N PRO A 184 4.51 -12.75 8.92
CA PRO A 184 4.79 -14.16 8.68
C PRO A 184 3.53 -14.87 8.20
N GLY A 185 3.67 -15.91 7.39
CA GLY A 185 2.55 -16.71 6.91
C GLY A 185 2.36 -16.67 5.41
N VAL A 186 1.14 -16.97 4.96
CA VAL A 186 0.82 -17.32 3.57
C VAL A 186 1.29 -16.31 2.51
N MET A 187 1.27 -15.02 2.82
CA MET A 187 1.74 -13.99 1.86
C MET A 187 3.25 -13.98 1.70
N LEU A 188 3.99 -14.08 2.81
CA LEU A 188 5.45 -14.17 2.78
C LEU A 188 5.89 -15.43 2.04
N ASP A 189 5.24 -16.57 2.30
CA ASP A 189 5.52 -17.83 1.65
C ASP A 189 5.22 -17.77 0.14
N ALA A 190 4.12 -17.15 -0.25
CA ALA A 190 3.80 -16.93 -1.66
C ALA A 190 4.83 -16.06 -2.38
N ILE A 191 5.28 -14.96 -1.77
CA ILE A 191 6.31 -14.09 -2.33
C ILE A 191 7.64 -14.84 -2.44
N LYS A 192 8.04 -15.60 -1.42
CA LYS A 192 9.26 -16.44 -1.46
C LYS A 192 9.20 -17.44 -2.61
N LYS A 193 8.09 -18.18 -2.71
CA LYS A 193 7.89 -19.16 -3.77
C LYS A 193 8.05 -18.56 -5.16
N VAL A 194 7.48 -17.37 -5.39
CA VAL A 194 7.60 -16.67 -6.67
C VAL A 194 9.02 -16.15 -6.88
N SER A 195 9.70 -15.70 -5.81
CA SER A 195 11.08 -15.21 -5.88
C SER A 195 12.09 -16.31 -6.18
N ASP A 196 11.79 -17.56 -5.80
CA ASP A 196 12.62 -18.73 -6.09
C ASP A 196 12.45 -19.24 -7.54
N ASP A 197 11.38 -18.81 -8.23
CA ASP A 197 11.19 -19.15 -9.65
C ASP A 197 12.04 -18.24 -10.54
N ASN A 198 13.10 -18.79 -11.10
CA ASN A 198 14.02 -18.07 -11.98
C ASN A 198 13.41 -17.60 -13.32
N LYS A 199 12.15 -17.94 -13.60
CA LYS A 199 11.41 -17.48 -14.77
C LYS A 199 10.58 -16.23 -14.49
N VAL A 200 10.45 -15.84 -13.23
CA VAL A 200 9.64 -14.70 -12.80
C VAL A 200 10.56 -13.57 -12.35
N PHE A 201 10.32 -12.38 -12.89
CA PHE A 201 11.00 -11.18 -12.44
C PHE A 201 10.34 -10.64 -11.17
N VAL A 202 11.05 -10.63 -10.05
CA VAL A 202 10.53 -10.12 -8.77
C VAL A 202 11.28 -8.88 -8.32
N TYR A 203 10.53 -7.83 -8.00
CA TYR A 203 11.10 -6.56 -7.56
C TYR A 203 10.20 -5.92 -6.49
N GLY A 204 10.73 -5.71 -5.29
CA GLY A 204 9.90 -5.23 -4.21
C GLY A 204 10.63 -4.41 -3.16
N ILE A 205 9.84 -3.71 -2.38
CA ILE A 205 10.30 -2.87 -1.28
C ILE A 205 9.41 -3.02 -0.06
N SER A 206 10.03 -3.03 1.11
CA SER A 206 9.37 -2.89 2.41
C SER A 206 10.05 -1.82 3.25
N ASP A 207 9.38 -1.34 4.31
CA ASP A 207 9.93 -0.28 5.17
C ASP A 207 11.14 -0.75 5.99
N ARG A 208 11.24 -2.05 6.26
CA ARG A 208 12.35 -2.68 6.99
C ARG A 208 12.81 -3.97 6.33
N LYS A 209 14.01 -4.43 6.69
CA LYS A 209 14.56 -5.72 6.27
C LYS A 209 13.65 -6.87 6.73
N VAL A 210 13.29 -7.74 5.79
CA VAL A 210 12.53 -8.95 6.07
C VAL A 210 13.52 -10.11 6.11
N GLY A 211 13.70 -10.71 7.29
CA GLY A 211 14.57 -11.88 7.43
C GLY A 211 14.07 -13.05 6.56
N GLY A 212 14.99 -13.70 5.85
CA GLY A 212 14.68 -14.84 4.99
C GLY A 212 14.05 -14.51 3.64
N LEU A 213 13.96 -13.22 3.28
CA LEU A 213 13.70 -12.75 1.92
C LEU A 213 14.99 -12.15 1.34
N ASP A 214 15.87 -13.00 0.90
CA ASP A 214 16.88 -12.60 -0.07
C ASP A 214 16.24 -12.71 -1.45
N LEU A 215 15.65 -11.59 -1.89
CA LEU A 215 15.05 -11.50 -3.21
C LEU A 215 16.15 -11.52 -4.25
N GLN A 216 16.46 -12.69 -4.76
CA GLN A 216 17.31 -12.83 -5.92
C GLN A 216 16.49 -12.45 -7.14
N LYS A 217 16.95 -11.41 -7.85
CA LYS A 217 16.51 -11.18 -9.23
C LYS A 217 16.94 -12.38 -10.07
N PRO A 218 16.27 -12.68 -11.18
CA PRO A 218 16.70 -13.72 -12.12
C PRO A 218 18.16 -13.59 -12.59
N ASP A 219 18.73 -12.39 -12.51
CA ASP A 219 20.14 -12.09 -12.84
C ASP A 219 21.13 -12.38 -11.69
N GLY A 220 20.67 -12.95 -10.58
CA GLY A 220 21.46 -13.25 -9.38
C GLY A 220 21.77 -12.04 -8.48
N ASN A 221 21.27 -10.84 -8.79
CA ASN A 221 21.42 -9.69 -7.91
C ASN A 221 20.43 -9.77 -6.76
N VAL A 222 20.93 -9.61 -5.54
CA VAL A 222 20.11 -9.56 -4.33
C VAL A 222 19.53 -8.16 -4.14
N SER A 223 18.26 -8.10 -3.84
CA SER A 223 17.62 -6.86 -3.38
C SER A 223 16.63 -7.18 -2.28
N PRO A 224 16.75 -6.60 -1.12
CA PRO A 224 15.69 -5.68 -0.73
C PRO A 224 16.28 -4.30 -0.41
N VAL A 225 15.51 -3.28 -0.73
CA VAL A 225 15.84 -1.88 -0.41
C VAL A 225 15.02 -1.45 0.79
N PHE A 226 15.68 -0.89 1.81
CA PHE A 226 15.00 -0.44 3.02
C PHE A 226 15.12 1.07 3.19
N PRO A 227 14.01 1.80 3.33
CA PRO A 227 14.05 3.21 3.69
C PRO A 227 14.72 3.50 5.04
N SER A 228 14.68 2.54 5.96
CA SER A 228 15.30 2.69 7.29
C SER A 228 16.83 2.81 7.28
N ALA A 229 17.49 2.46 6.17
CA ALA A 229 18.93 2.60 6.00
C ALA A 229 19.39 4.05 5.74
N LEU A 230 18.53 5.05 5.84
CA LEU A 230 18.82 6.44 5.50
C LEU A 230 19.66 7.14 6.56
N GLY A 231 20.90 7.50 6.21
CA GLY A 231 21.80 8.27 7.07
C GLY A 231 21.47 9.77 7.12
N LYS A 232 21.84 10.45 8.22
CA LYS A 232 21.53 11.86 8.51
C LYS A 232 22.27 12.90 7.65
N LYS A 233 23.23 12.53 6.79
CA LYS A 233 24.09 13.46 6.03
C LYS A 233 23.93 13.28 4.51
N LEU A 234 22.80 13.71 3.98
CA LEU A 234 22.50 13.67 2.55
C LEU A 234 22.35 15.09 1.99
N PRO A 235 22.66 15.33 0.69
CA PRO A 235 22.34 16.59 0.03
C PRO A 235 20.83 16.77 -0.11
N GLU A 236 20.37 18.01 -0.28
CA GLU A 236 18.97 18.27 -0.62
C GLU A 236 18.66 17.77 -2.06
N PRO A 237 17.44 17.31 -2.33
CA PRO A 237 16.26 17.22 -1.43
C PRO A 237 16.28 16.02 -0.47
N PHE A 238 17.24 15.15 -0.61
CA PHE A 238 17.33 13.89 0.14
C PHE A 238 17.59 14.07 1.65
N LYS A 239 18.16 15.22 2.03
CA LYS A 239 18.44 15.56 3.44
C LYS A 239 17.17 15.87 4.21
N SER A 240 16.22 16.57 3.60
CA SER A 240 14.96 16.95 4.24
C SER A 240 13.95 15.82 4.35
N GLU A 241 14.07 14.76 3.56
CA GLU A 241 13.18 13.63 3.58
C GLU A 241 13.10 12.88 4.94
N PRO A 242 14.20 12.71 5.72
CA PRO A 242 14.15 12.18 7.08
C PRO A 242 13.51 13.12 8.11
N VAL A 243 13.34 14.40 7.81
CA VAL A 243 12.91 15.45 8.77
C VAL A 243 11.43 15.28 9.18
N GLY A 244 10.66 14.42 8.52
CA GLY A 244 9.30 14.08 8.89
C GLY A 244 9.11 13.33 10.24
N GLY A 245 10.10 13.36 11.15
CA GLY A 245 10.04 12.71 12.45
C GLY A 245 10.36 11.20 12.43
N SER A 246 10.11 10.51 13.53
CA SER A 246 10.20 9.05 13.64
C SER A 246 9.03 8.36 12.89
N GLY A 247 9.18 7.08 12.55
CA GLY A 247 8.14 6.26 11.93
C GLY A 247 8.37 5.96 10.46
N ASN A 248 7.47 5.19 9.89
CA ASN A 248 7.58 4.65 8.53
C ASN A 248 7.54 5.76 7.47
N ARG A 249 8.37 5.62 6.44
CA ARG A 249 8.38 6.49 5.27
C ARG A 249 7.69 5.84 4.08
N MET A 250 7.87 4.56 3.90
CA MET A 250 7.12 3.77 2.94
C MET A 250 5.85 3.25 3.60
N HIS A 251 4.69 3.60 3.05
CA HIS A 251 3.40 3.22 3.62
C HIS A 251 2.45 2.64 2.56
N HIS A 252 2.95 2.39 1.39
CA HIS A 252 2.22 1.65 0.34
C HIS A 252 1.85 0.23 0.78
N LYS A 253 0.76 -0.26 0.22
CA LYS A 253 0.26 -1.62 0.37
C LYS A 253 -0.31 -2.07 -0.96
N PHE A 254 0.59 -2.48 -1.88
CA PHE A 254 0.16 -2.99 -3.17
C PHE A 254 1.08 -4.08 -3.71
N LEU A 255 0.49 -4.95 -4.54
CA LEU A 255 1.18 -5.96 -5.33
C LEU A 255 0.73 -5.84 -6.79
N VAL A 256 1.67 -5.95 -7.71
CA VAL A 256 1.44 -5.95 -9.17
C VAL A 256 1.90 -7.27 -9.73
N VAL A 257 1.00 -7.98 -10.36
CA VAL A 257 1.28 -9.29 -10.95
C VAL A 257 1.18 -9.20 -12.46
N ASP A 258 2.19 -9.74 -13.17
CA ASP A 258 2.21 -9.90 -14.62
C ASP A 258 1.87 -8.63 -15.41
N PHE A 259 2.46 -7.49 -15.03
CA PHE A 259 2.12 -6.16 -15.58
C PHE A 259 2.15 -6.11 -17.12
N ASN A 260 2.95 -6.95 -17.76
CA ASN A 260 3.15 -7.00 -19.21
C ASN A 260 2.26 -8.05 -19.92
N LYS A 261 1.41 -8.78 -19.20
CA LYS A 261 0.55 -9.85 -19.73
C LYS A 261 -0.93 -9.43 -19.75
N PRO A 262 -1.77 -10.14 -20.51
CA PRO A 262 -3.25 -9.99 -20.40
C PRO A 262 -3.80 -10.28 -19.00
N THR A 263 -3.08 -11.09 -18.20
CA THR A 263 -3.40 -11.45 -16.83
C THR A 263 -2.99 -10.40 -15.80
N ALA A 264 -2.52 -9.22 -16.25
CA ALA A 264 -2.07 -8.12 -15.41
C ALA A 264 -3.11 -7.70 -14.37
N ARG A 265 -2.69 -7.63 -13.10
CA ARG A 265 -3.55 -7.25 -11.99
C ARG A 265 -2.81 -6.56 -10.86
N VAL A 266 -3.54 -5.75 -10.11
CA VAL A 266 -3.04 -5.05 -8.93
C VAL A 266 -3.95 -5.33 -7.75
N TYR A 267 -3.36 -5.70 -6.63
CA TYR A 267 -3.99 -5.67 -5.31
C TYR A 267 -3.52 -4.42 -4.58
N LEU A 268 -4.43 -3.63 -4.03
CA LEU A 268 -4.10 -2.38 -3.33
C LEU A 268 -5.20 -1.99 -2.32
N GLY A 269 -4.89 -1.03 -1.44
CA GLY A 269 -5.86 -0.51 -0.48
C GLY A 269 -5.21 -0.05 0.82
N SER A 270 -5.97 -0.06 1.90
CA SER A 270 -5.44 0.11 3.25
C SER A 270 -4.90 -1.20 3.85
N TYR A 271 -5.23 -2.31 3.27
CA TYR A 271 -5.01 -3.69 3.71
C TYR A 271 -3.51 -4.07 3.73
N ASN A 272 -3.01 -4.48 4.90
CA ASN A 272 -1.59 -4.77 5.10
C ASN A 272 -1.15 -6.18 4.70
N PHE A 273 -2.01 -6.98 4.09
CA PHE A 273 -1.75 -8.37 3.67
C PHE A 273 -1.28 -9.28 4.81
N SER A 274 -1.87 -9.13 5.99
CA SER A 274 -1.58 -9.89 7.21
C SER A 274 -2.83 -10.52 7.78
N ASP A 275 -2.68 -11.55 8.62
CA ASP A 275 -3.80 -12.19 9.31
C ASP A 275 -4.60 -11.18 10.16
N THR A 276 -3.91 -10.24 10.80
CA THR A 276 -4.58 -9.17 11.58
C THR A 276 -5.41 -8.25 10.67
N ALA A 277 -4.87 -7.86 9.53
CA ALA A 277 -5.62 -7.05 8.55
C ALA A 277 -6.81 -7.82 7.99
N ASP A 278 -6.66 -9.12 7.79
CA ASP A 278 -7.71 -9.99 7.25
C ASP A 278 -8.84 -10.28 8.23
N THR A 279 -8.53 -10.52 9.51
CA THR A 279 -9.51 -11.08 10.46
C THR A 279 -9.92 -10.13 11.58
N LYS A 280 -9.19 -9.04 11.82
CA LYS A 280 -9.39 -8.17 12.99
C LYS A 280 -9.60 -6.70 12.66
N ASN A 281 -8.97 -6.19 11.59
CA ASN A 281 -9.08 -4.77 11.23
C ASN A 281 -10.23 -4.51 10.26
N GLY A 282 -10.78 -3.29 10.32
CA GLY A 282 -11.58 -2.74 9.22
C GLY A 282 -10.66 -2.17 8.15
N GLU A 283 -10.68 -2.75 6.93
CA GLU A 283 -9.81 -2.36 5.81
C GLU A 283 -10.61 -2.28 4.51
N ASN A 284 -10.06 -1.61 3.51
CA ASN A 284 -10.46 -1.75 2.11
C ASN A 284 -9.36 -2.47 1.33
N LEU A 285 -9.77 -3.34 0.41
CA LEU A 285 -8.90 -4.09 -0.47
C LEU A 285 -9.51 -4.12 -1.87
N LEU A 286 -8.75 -3.65 -2.86
CA LEU A 286 -9.15 -3.65 -4.26
C LEU A 286 -8.32 -4.66 -5.05
N LEU A 287 -8.98 -5.31 -6.01
CA LEU A 287 -8.35 -6.08 -7.08
C LEU A 287 -8.74 -5.43 -8.40
N ILE A 288 -7.75 -4.95 -9.14
CA ILE A 288 -7.94 -4.31 -10.45
C ILE A 288 -7.22 -5.12 -11.52
N ARG A 289 -7.97 -5.70 -12.44
CA ARG A 289 -7.46 -6.43 -13.61
C ARG A 289 -7.45 -5.49 -14.81
N ASN A 290 -6.39 -4.71 -14.91
CA ASN A 290 -6.18 -3.78 -16.03
C ASN A 290 -4.70 -3.53 -16.24
N ARG A 291 -4.20 -3.79 -17.44
CA ARG A 291 -2.76 -3.67 -17.76
C ARG A 291 -2.23 -2.25 -17.59
N ARG A 292 -2.99 -1.21 -17.99
CA ARG A 292 -2.53 0.18 -17.88
C ARG A 292 -2.35 0.59 -16.42
N ILE A 293 -3.28 0.18 -15.56
CA ILE A 293 -3.19 0.44 -14.11
C ILE A 293 -2.04 -0.37 -13.51
N ALA A 294 -1.88 -1.63 -13.89
CA ALA A 294 -0.76 -2.46 -13.44
C ALA A 294 0.60 -1.84 -13.80
N VAL A 295 0.76 -1.32 -15.02
CA VAL A 295 1.97 -0.61 -15.44
C VAL A 295 2.22 0.63 -14.58
N SER A 296 1.19 1.43 -14.25
CA SER A 296 1.36 2.61 -13.39
C SER A 296 1.87 2.25 -12.00
N TYR A 297 1.35 1.19 -11.39
CA TYR A 297 1.82 0.70 -10.08
C TYR A 297 3.20 0.04 -10.16
N MET A 298 3.51 -0.64 -11.27
CA MET A 298 4.86 -1.18 -11.51
C MET A 298 5.90 -0.05 -11.60
N ILE A 299 5.59 1.03 -12.32
CA ILE A 299 6.47 2.21 -12.41
C ILE A 299 6.69 2.82 -11.02
N GLU A 300 5.66 2.93 -10.19
CA GLU A 300 5.80 3.42 -8.82
C GLU A 300 6.69 2.50 -7.97
N ALA A 301 6.53 1.17 -8.08
CA ALA A 301 7.41 0.24 -7.38
C ALA A 301 8.88 0.39 -7.81
N LEU A 302 9.15 0.52 -9.12
CA LEU A 302 10.49 0.76 -9.65
C LEU A 302 11.05 2.09 -9.13
N ARG A 303 10.28 3.16 -9.20
CA ARG A 303 10.68 4.48 -8.72
C ARG A 303 11.13 4.46 -7.25
N LEU A 304 10.37 3.76 -6.42
CA LEU A 304 10.69 3.62 -5.00
C LEU A 304 11.98 2.81 -4.79
N VAL A 305 12.11 1.69 -5.49
CA VAL A 305 13.32 0.85 -5.38
C VAL A 305 14.55 1.63 -5.83
N ASP A 306 14.51 2.30 -6.97
CA ASP A 306 15.64 3.08 -7.49
C ASP A 306 16.03 4.20 -6.54
N HIS A 307 15.05 4.93 -6.02
CA HIS A 307 15.26 6.01 -5.08
C HIS A 307 15.97 5.53 -3.79
N TYR A 308 15.49 4.45 -3.19
CA TYR A 308 16.04 3.94 -1.94
C TYR A 308 17.32 3.11 -2.14
N HIS A 309 17.46 2.42 -3.26
CA HIS A 309 18.69 1.69 -3.61
C HIS A 309 19.90 2.62 -3.71
N PHE A 310 19.74 3.77 -4.35
CA PHE A 310 20.80 4.79 -4.40
C PHE A 310 21.25 5.22 -2.99
N ARG A 311 20.31 5.38 -2.06
CA ARG A 311 20.59 5.75 -0.67
C ARG A 311 21.32 4.67 0.11
N VAL A 312 20.95 3.40 -0.08
CA VAL A 312 21.66 2.26 0.52
C VAL A 312 23.10 2.24 0.01
N SER A 313 23.30 2.36 -1.30
CA SER A 313 24.65 2.40 -1.89
C SER A 313 25.50 3.56 -1.37
N GLN A 314 24.92 4.73 -1.14
CA GLN A 314 25.63 5.84 -0.49
C GLN A 314 26.04 5.54 0.96
N GLN A 315 25.18 4.86 1.71
CA GLN A 315 25.49 4.50 3.09
C GLN A 315 26.60 3.45 3.16
N GLU A 316 26.56 2.45 2.30
CA GLU A 316 27.60 1.43 2.17
C GLU A 316 28.94 2.06 1.79
N ALA A 317 28.97 2.96 0.80
CA ALA A 317 30.17 3.69 0.42
C ALA A 317 30.77 4.50 1.60
N LYS A 318 29.91 5.08 2.44
CA LYS A 318 30.37 5.78 3.66
C LYS A 318 30.90 4.84 4.72
N SER A 319 30.23 3.71 4.96
CA SER A 319 30.64 2.72 5.98
C SER A 319 32.00 2.09 5.64
N THR A 320 32.22 1.83 4.35
CA THR A 320 33.48 1.27 3.82
C THR A 320 34.53 2.33 3.54
N ARG A 321 34.25 3.62 3.81
CA ARG A 321 35.11 4.77 3.48
C ARG A 321 35.49 4.85 2.00
N THR A 322 34.70 4.25 1.13
CA THR A 322 34.87 4.32 -0.31
C THR A 322 34.05 5.49 -0.87
N ARG A 323 34.55 6.13 -1.91
CA ARG A 323 33.79 7.20 -2.58
C ARG A 323 32.85 6.58 -3.60
N LEU A 324 31.57 6.92 -3.50
CA LEU A 324 30.62 6.56 -4.55
C LEU A 324 31.02 7.27 -5.84
N GLN A 325 31.27 6.50 -6.90
CA GLN A 325 31.69 7.01 -8.20
C GLN A 325 30.78 6.44 -9.26
N LEU A 326 30.54 7.23 -10.31
CA LEU A 326 29.91 6.71 -11.52
C LEU A 326 30.83 5.69 -12.18
N ALA A 327 30.27 4.57 -12.62
CA ALA A 327 30.99 3.59 -13.41
C ALA A 327 31.40 4.22 -14.76
N ILE A 328 32.68 4.15 -15.07
CA ILE A 328 33.25 4.67 -16.32
C ILE A 328 33.64 3.52 -17.25
N PRO A 329 33.63 3.74 -18.57
CA PRO A 329 34.16 2.76 -19.52
C PRO A 329 35.61 2.39 -19.19
N PRO A 330 36.04 1.13 -19.42
CA PRO A 330 37.43 0.75 -19.24
C PRO A 330 38.31 1.53 -20.21
N ARG A 331 39.41 2.08 -19.68
CA ARG A 331 40.38 2.86 -20.47
C ARG A 331 41.37 1.98 -21.23
N LEU A 332 41.49 0.70 -20.85
CA LEU A 332 42.44 -0.22 -21.42
C LEU A 332 41.77 -1.23 -22.31
N PRO A 333 42.31 -1.54 -23.52
CA PRO A 333 41.84 -2.60 -24.35
C PRO A 333 41.81 -3.96 -23.62
N GLY A 334 40.80 -4.78 -23.90
CA GLY A 334 40.66 -6.13 -23.33
C GLY A 334 40.02 -6.21 -21.96
N LYS A 335 39.77 -5.10 -21.26
CA LYS A 335 38.97 -5.10 -20.03
C LYS A 335 37.46 -4.99 -20.37
N ALA A 336 36.68 -5.90 -19.80
CA ALA A 336 35.24 -5.89 -19.99
C ALA A 336 34.62 -4.58 -19.47
N ALA A 337 33.77 -3.96 -20.27
CA ALA A 337 33.00 -2.82 -19.85
C ALA A 337 31.98 -3.23 -18.77
N TRP A 338 31.65 -2.33 -17.83
CA TRP A 338 30.70 -2.60 -16.75
C TRP A 338 29.31 -3.02 -17.27
N TRP A 339 28.95 -2.56 -18.46
CA TRP A 339 27.66 -2.91 -19.11
C TRP A 339 27.69 -4.25 -19.88
N SER A 340 28.87 -4.84 -20.12
CA SER A 340 28.98 -6.06 -20.94
C SER A 340 28.07 -7.19 -20.45
N LYS A 341 28.00 -7.35 -19.12
CA LYS A 341 27.12 -8.36 -18.50
C LYS A 341 25.64 -8.22 -18.88
N TYR A 342 25.18 -7.01 -19.17
CA TYR A 342 23.78 -6.78 -19.58
C TYR A 342 23.47 -7.26 -21.01
N TYR A 343 24.50 -7.55 -21.80
CA TYR A 343 24.41 -8.02 -23.17
C TYR A 343 24.95 -9.44 -23.38
N THR A 344 25.57 -10.01 -22.36
CA THR A 344 26.20 -11.32 -22.44
C THR A 344 25.65 -12.35 -21.46
N ASN A 345 25.08 -11.92 -20.35
CA ASN A 345 24.44 -12.82 -19.39
C ASN A 345 22.99 -13.14 -19.84
N PRO A 346 22.65 -14.42 -20.09
CA PRO A 346 21.33 -14.81 -20.56
C PRO A 346 20.17 -14.35 -19.64
N LEU A 347 20.38 -14.36 -18.32
CA LEU A 347 19.38 -13.92 -17.36
C LEU A 347 19.12 -12.41 -17.48
N LYS A 348 20.19 -11.60 -17.63
CA LYS A 348 20.06 -10.15 -17.81
C LYS A 348 19.47 -9.76 -19.17
N ILE A 349 19.75 -10.55 -20.21
CA ILE A 349 19.12 -10.38 -21.52
C ILE A 349 17.61 -10.61 -21.38
N ARG A 350 17.23 -11.72 -20.78
CA ARG A 350 15.82 -12.05 -20.51
C ARG A 350 15.10 -10.98 -19.67
N ASP A 351 15.76 -10.44 -18.65
CA ASP A 351 15.16 -9.41 -17.77
C ASP A 351 14.91 -8.08 -18.52
N ARG A 352 15.64 -7.87 -19.63
CA ARG A 352 15.50 -6.67 -20.47
C ARG A 352 14.39 -6.82 -21.52
N GLU A 353 14.16 -8.02 -22.04
CA GLU A 353 13.13 -8.36 -23.05
C GLU A 353 11.74 -8.51 -22.43
#